data_af42acf963dfefaebef33afcd9caf5e9
#
_entry.id   af42acf963dfefaebef33afcd9caf5e9
#
_cell.length_a   1.000
_cell.length_b   1.000
_cell.length_c   1.000
_cell.angle_alpha   90.00
_cell.angle_beta   90.00
_cell.angle_gamma   90.00
#
_symmetry.space_group_name_H-M   'P 1'
#
loop_
_entity.id
_entity.type
_entity.pdbx_description
1 polymer ?
#
loop_
_entity_poly.entity_id
_entity_poly.type
_entity_poly.pdbx_seq_one_letter_code
_entity_poly.pdbx_strand_id
1 'polypeptide(L)'
;MRSFRCASAEYMPDPHDRSDRFELIAACDEETLAGFANEVLEGDPPLSIRQDPRPKLLMQQVQEPVERRPFNLGEVVVTPAEVELGDTRGFAMVPGKNERAALSGAIVDAAVAANHERTPAIVESLQATGTRQRAQHRRSWAESRHTTVDFQTMEEQQ
;
A
#
# COMPACT_ATOMS: atom_id res chain seq x y z
N MET A 1 12.04 10.96 -9.16
CA MET A 1 10.73 10.70 -9.74
C MET A 1 10.75 9.27 -10.29
N ARG A 2 10.31 8.30 -9.50
CA ARG A 2 10.28 6.90 -9.95
C ARG A 2 8.99 6.70 -10.72
N SER A 3 9.11 6.40 -11.99
CA SER A 3 8.05 5.96 -12.89
C SER A 3 7.24 4.83 -12.21
N PHE A 4 5.93 4.98 -12.17
CA PHE A 4 5.03 3.86 -11.88
C PHE A 4 5.39 2.73 -12.84
N ARG A 5 6.08 1.71 -12.33
CA ARG A 5 6.32 0.51 -13.10
C ARG A 5 4.98 -0.19 -13.26
N CYS A 6 4.47 -0.14 -14.48
CA CYS A 6 3.41 -1.03 -14.91
C CYS A 6 3.79 -2.44 -14.45
N ALA A 7 2.91 -3.09 -13.67
CA ALA A 7 3.18 -4.39 -13.08
C ALA A 7 3.44 -5.42 -14.20
N SER A 8 4.71 -5.53 -14.59
CA SER A 8 5.16 -6.70 -15.34
C SER A 8 5.01 -7.91 -14.42
N ALA A 9 4.58 -9.03 -14.98
CA ALA A 9 4.20 -10.26 -14.27
C ALA A 9 5.29 -10.88 -13.36
N GLU A 10 6.48 -10.29 -13.29
CA GLU A 10 7.66 -10.80 -12.60
C GLU A 10 8.13 -9.98 -11.39
N TYR A 11 7.57 -8.77 -11.15
CA TYR A 11 8.02 -7.97 -10.02
C TYR A 11 7.46 -8.50 -8.70
N MET A 12 8.35 -8.96 -7.82
CA MET A 12 8.05 -9.34 -6.44
C MET A 12 8.41 -8.17 -5.52
N PRO A 13 7.44 -7.57 -4.80
CA PRO A 13 7.77 -6.53 -3.84
C PRO A 13 8.65 -7.10 -2.72
N ASP A 14 9.70 -6.36 -2.35
CA ASP A 14 10.62 -6.70 -1.28
C ASP A 14 10.23 -5.95 0.00
N PRO A 15 9.76 -6.62 1.07
CA PRO A 15 9.43 -5.96 2.33
C PRO A 15 10.60 -5.24 3.01
N HIS A 16 11.85 -5.52 2.63
CA HIS A 16 13.01 -4.79 3.11
C HIS A 16 13.19 -3.44 2.41
N ASP A 17 12.73 -3.30 1.16
CA ASP A 17 12.64 -1.99 0.51
C ASP A 17 11.48 -1.18 1.12
N ARG A 18 11.76 0.07 1.48
CA ARG A 18 10.77 0.91 2.16
C ARG A 18 9.55 1.23 1.31
N SER A 19 9.74 1.44 0.02
CA SER A 19 8.63 1.77 -0.89
C SER A 19 7.72 0.58 -1.10
N ASP A 20 8.30 -0.61 -1.29
CA ASP A 20 7.55 -1.84 -1.45
C ASP A 20 6.83 -2.22 -0.15
N ARG A 21 7.50 -2.07 1.00
CA ARG A 21 6.90 -2.30 2.32
C ARG A 21 5.72 -1.38 2.58
N PHE A 22 5.82 -0.12 2.17
CA PHE A 22 4.71 0.83 2.27
C PHE A 22 3.45 0.33 1.54
N GLU A 23 3.60 -0.16 0.30
CA GLU A 23 2.49 -0.72 -0.47
C GLU A 23 1.94 -2.00 0.14
N LEU A 24 2.81 -2.88 0.64
CA LEU A 24 2.41 -4.13 1.27
C LEU A 24 1.64 -3.91 2.58
N ILE A 25 2.07 -2.95 3.39
CA ILE A 25 1.36 -2.55 4.62
C ILE A 25 -0.02 -2.00 4.29
N ALA A 26 -0.14 -1.14 3.27
CA ALA A 26 -1.42 -0.58 2.84
C ALA A 26 -2.41 -1.66 2.34
N ALA A 27 -1.90 -2.78 1.83
CA ALA A 27 -2.70 -3.91 1.35
C ALA A 27 -2.95 -4.99 2.41
N CYS A 28 -2.27 -4.91 3.56
CA CYS A 28 -2.40 -5.88 4.64
C CYS A 28 -3.68 -5.64 5.45
N ASP A 29 -4.27 -6.70 5.99
CA ASP A 29 -5.44 -6.58 6.85
C ASP A 29 -5.10 -6.00 8.23
N GLU A 30 -6.08 -5.32 8.82
CA GLU A 30 -5.94 -4.64 10.10
C GLU A 30 -5.54 -5.56 11.24
N GLU A 31 -6.14 -6.77 11.30
CA GLU A 31 -5.89 -7.69 12.41
C GLU A 31 -4.46 -8.21 12.40
N THR A 32 -3.94 -8.53 11.22
CA THR A 32 -2.54 -8.94 11.05
C THR A 32 -1.58 -7.82 11.46
N LEU A 33 -1.82 -6.59 11.00
CA LEU A 33 -0.99 -5.44 11.40
C LEU A 33 -1.06 -5.18 12.89
N ALA A 34 -2.25 -5.20 13.48
CA ALA A 34 -2.43 -4.98 14.92
C ALA A 34 -1.80 -6.09 15.77
N GLY A 35 -1.85 -7.34 15.30
CA GLY A 35 -1.16 -8.46 15.94
C GLY A 35 0.33 -8.23 16.06
N PHE A 36 1.00 -7.91 14.95
CA PHE A 36 2.42 -7.61 14.94
C PHE A 36 2.78 -6.35 15.73
N ALA A 37 1.96 -5.29 15.64
CA ALA A 37 2.19 -4.09 16.43
C ALA A 37 2.14 -4.38 17.94
N ASN A 38 1.19 -5.20 18.41
CA ASN A 38 1.12 -5.62 19.81
C ASN A 38 2.35 -6.43 20.21
N GLU A 39 2.79 -7.38 19.39
CA GLU A 39 4.00 -8.17 19.67
C GLU A 39 5.26 -7.30 19.75
N VAL A 40 5.38 -6.29 18.89
CA VAL A 40 6.49 -5.32 18.91
C VAL A 40 6.47 -4.50 20.21
N LEU A 41 5.27 -4.18 20.72
CA LEU A 41 5.10 -3.36 21.92
C LEU A 41 5.15 -4.14 23.23
N GLU A 42 5.16 -5.48 23.21
CA GLU A 42 5.21 -6.33 24.43
C GLU A 42 6.42 -6.02 25.33
N GLY A 43 7.54 -5.61 24.76
CA GLY A 43 8.74 -5.21 25.48
C GLY A 43 8.73 -3.78 26.03
N ASP A 44 7.60 -3.07 25.93
CA ASP A 44 7.44 -1.65 26.31
C ASP A 44 8.54 -0.73 25.71
N PRO A 45 8.83 -0.84 24.41
CA PRO A 45 9.83 0.01 23.78
C PRO A 45 9.36 1.47 23.77
N PRO A 46 10.26 2.46 23.75
CA PRO A 46 9.87 3.85 23.67
C PRO A 46 9.18 4.12 22.33
N LEU A 47 7.88 4.45 22.38
CA LEU A 47 7.04 4.79 21.25
C LEU A 47 6.54 6.23 21.34
N SER A 48 6.72 6.98 20.29
CA SER A 48 6.19 8.34 20.15
C SER A 48 5.36 8.44 18.87
N ILE A 49 4.14 8.96 18.98
CA ILE A 49 3.29 9.22 17.81
C ILE A 49 3.66 10.60 17.28
N ARG A 50 4.20 10.64 16.05
CA ARG A 50 4.60 11.87 15.36
C ARG A 50 3.46 12.48 14.56
N GLN A 51 2.62 11.62 13.99
CA GLN A 51 1.40 12.02 13.31
C GLN A 51 0.26 11.10 13.74
N ASP A 52 -0.76 11.69 14.37
CA ASP A 52 -1.97 10.97 14.75
C ASP A 52 -2.65 10.37 13.51
N PRO A 53 -3.14 9.13 13.61
CA PRO A 53 -3.91 8.52 12.55
C PRO A 53 -5.26 9.22 12.38
N ARG A 54 -5.37 10.07 11.38
CA ARG A 54 -6.62 10.79 11.05
C ARG A 54 -6.92 10.68 9.56
N PRO A 55 -8.16 10.36 9.19
CA PRO A 55 -8.55 10.34 7.79
C PRO A 55 -8.32 11.69 7.10
N LYS A 56 -7.76 11.63 5.90
CA LYS A 56 -7.48 12.78 5.04
C LYS A 56 -7.91 12.49 3.61
N LEU A 57 -8.13 13.53 2.84
CA LEU A 57 -8.32 13.44 1.40
C LEU A 57 -6.97 13.59 0.70
N LEU A 58 -6.68 12.65 -0.18
CA LEU A 58 -5.51 12.66 -1.04
C LEU A 58 -5.95 12.87 -2.48
N MET A 59 -5.47 13.94 -3.11
CA MET A 59 -5.70 14.19 -4.53
C MET A 59 -4.92 13.18 -5.36
N GLN A 60 -5.63 12.41 -6.18
CA GLN A 60 -5.02 11.46 -7.09
C GLN A 60 -4.80 12.11 -8.46
N GLN A 61 -3.55 12.25 -8.84
CA GLN A 61 -3.14 12.75 -10.13
C GLN A 61 -2.69 11.60 -11.01
N VAL A 62 -3.19 11.56 -12.23
CA VAL A 62 -2.80 10.59 -13.25
C VAL A 62 -2.29 11.31 -14.49
N GLN A 63 -1.52 10.61 -15.29
CA GLN A 63 -0.99 11.12 -16.55
C GLN A 63 -1.79 10.52 -17.70
N GLU A 64 -2.37 11.38 -18.51
CA GLU A 64 -3.11 11.00 -19.72
C GLU A 64 -2.13 10.34 -20.72
N PRO A 65 -2.49 9.17 -21.31
CA PRO A 65 -1.52 8.35 -22.06
C PRO A 65 -1.09 8.92 -23.41
N VAL A 66 -1.88 9.81 -24.04
CA VAL A 66 -1.61 10.34 -25.38
C VAL A 66 -0.66 11.53 -25.32
N GLU A 67 -1.05 12.60 -24.63
CA GLU A 67 -0.28 13.83 -24.52
C GLU A 67 0.57 13.92 -23.26
N ARG A 68 0.44 12.92 -22.36
CA ARG A 68 1.13 12.83 -21.07
C ARG A 68 0.89 14.04 -20.17
N ARG A 69 -0.25 14.68 -20.30
CA ARG A 69 -0.63 15.79 -19.43
C ARG A 69 -1.14 15.25 -18.10
N PRO A 70 -0.66 15.79 -16.97
CA PRO A 70 -1.20 15.43 -15.68
C PRO A 70 -2.62 16.00 -15.52
N PHE A 71 -3.54 15.17 -15.01
CA PHE A 71 -4.86 15.64 -14.60
C PHE A 71 -5.27 14.99 -13.28
N ASN A 72 -6.10 15.69 -12.54
CA ASN A 72 -6.61 15.22 -11.25
C ASN A 72 -7.78 14.27 -11.49
N LEU A 73 -7.59 12.99 -11.13
CA LEU A 73 -8.63 11.97 -11.27
C LEU A 73 -9.74 12.13 -10.22
N GLY A 74 -9.38 12.59 -9.02
CA GLY A 74 -10.30 12.76 -7.92
C GLY A 74 -9.57 12.71 -6.58
N GLU A 75 -10.36 12.71 -5.51
CA GLU A 75 -9.86 12.59 -4.14
C GLU A 75 -10.19 11.21 -3.59
N VAL A 76 -9.23 10.62 -2.90
CA VAL A 76 -9.40 9.35 -2.17
C VAL A 76 -9.20 9.58 -0.68
N VAL A 77 -10.01 8.90 0.14
CA VAL A 77 -9.84 8.94 1.59
C VAL A 77 -8.72 7.99 1.98
N VAL A 78 -7.77 8.49 2.74
CA VAL A 78 -6.65 7.72 3.30
C VAL A 78 -6.45 8.09 4.76
N THR A 79 -5.89 7.18 5.54
CA THR A 79 -5.49 7.44 6.92
C THR A 79 -3.98 7.26 7.03
N PRO A 80 -3.21 8.36 7.09
CA PRO A 80 -1.77 8.30 7.37
C PRO A 80 -1.50 8.27 8.87
N ALA A 81 -0.40 7.62 9.26
CA ALA A 81 0.17 7.66 10.60
C ALA A 81 1.69 7.64 10.55
N GLU A 82 2.34 8.33 11.48
CA GLU A 82 3.80 8.31 11.64
C GLU A 82 4.13 8.09 13.13
N VAL A 83 5.05 7.18 13.37
CA VAL A 83 5.56 6.88 14.71
C VAL A 83 7.08 6.92 14.73
N GLU A 84 7.62 7.07 15.93
CA GLU A 84 9.03 6.88 16.22
C GLU A 84 9.15 5.80 17.30
N LEU A 85 9.77 4.68 16.94
CA LEU A 85 10.03 3.54 17.81
C LEU A 85 11.54 3.55 18.17
N GLY A 86 11.87 3.91 19.39
CA GLY A 86 13.25 4.25 19.72
C GLY A 86 13.73 5.42 18.85
N ASP A 87 14.80 5.19 18.09
CA ASP A 87 15.37 6.18 17.15
C ASP A 87 14.91 5.97 15.69
N THR A 88 13.97 5.06 15.45
CA THR A 88 13.57 4.66 14.12
C THR A 88 12.14 5.14 13.80
N ARG A 89 12.00 5.84 12.67
CA ARG A 89 10.70 6.30 12.20
C ARG A 89 10.01 5.26 11.34
N GLY A 90 8.72 5.07 11.58
CA GLY A 90 7.83 4.29 10.76
C GLY A 90 6.66 5.13 10.25
N PHE A 91 6.24 4.85 9.02
CA PHE A 91 5.14 5.54 8.37
C PHE A 91 4.24 4.52 7.66
N ALA A 92 2.94 4.72 7.77
CA ALA A 92 1.94 4.00 6.99
C ALA A 92 0.85 4.93 6.51
N MET A 93 0.24 4.58 5.40
CA MET A 93 -0.96 5.23 4.88
C MET A 93 -1.87 4.14 4.34
N VAL A 94 -3.02 3.98 4.96
CA VAL A 94 -3.98 2.95 4.57
C VAL A 94 -5.19 3.56 3.87
N PRO A 95 -5.79 2.86 2.91
CA PRO A 95 -7.01 3.32 2.27
C PRO A 95 -8.18 3.41 3.26
N GLY A 96 -9.01 4.42 3.06
CA GLY A 96 -10.23 4.61 3.86
C GLY A 96 -9.98 5.22 5.23
N LYS A 97 -10.97 5.04 6.11
CA LYS A 97 -10.98 5.53 7.49
C LYS A 97 -10.64 4.38 8.42
N ASN A 98 -9.36 4.17 8.66
CA ASN A 98 -8.89 3.07 9.51
C ASN A 98 -7.66 3.50 10.31
N GLU A 99 -7.92 4.15 11.44
CA GLU A 99 -6.90 4.68 12.33
C GLU A 99 -6.06 3.56 12.96
N ARG A 100 -6.71 2.44 13.32
CA ARG A 100 -6.02 1.30 13.93
C ARG A 100 -5.04 0.65 12.97
N ALA A 101 -5.44 0.39 11.73
CA ALA A 101 -4.55 -0.17 10.72
C ALA A 101 -3.39 0.79 10.38
N ALA A 102 -3.67 2.11 10.29
CA ALA A 102 -2.64 3.10 10.00
C ALA A 102 -1.58 3.16 11.11
N LEU A 103 -2.00 3.21 12.37
CA LEU A 103 -1.07 3.23 13.51
C LEU A 103 -0.28 1.93 13.60
N SER A 104 -0.96 0.79 13.50
CA SER A 104 -0.31 -0.53 13.53
C SER A 104 0.68 -0.69 12.37
N GLY A 105 0.31 -0.26 11.17
CA GLY A 105 1.19 -0.28 10.00
C GLY A 105 2.44 0.58 10.19
N ALA A 106 2.31 1.76 10.79
CA ALA A 106 3.46 2.62 11.09
C ALA A 106 4.41 1.97 12.12
N ILE A 107 3.87 1.29 13.13
CA ILE A 107 4.68 0.53 14.11
C ILE A 107 5.41 -0.63 13.42
N VAL A 108 4.71 -1.37 12.55
CA VAL A 108 5.29 -2.46 11.76
C VAL A 108 6.42 -1.95 10.84
N ASP A 109 6.22 -0.81 10.17
CA ASP A 109 7.27 -0.20 9.34
C ASP A 109 8.50 0.18 10.16
N ALA A 110 8.31 0.80 11.32
CA ALA A 110 9.39 1.14 12.24
C ALA A 110 10.14 -0.12 12.72
N ALA A 111 9.42 -1.17 13.09
CA ALA A 111 10.00 -2.43 13.57
C ALA A 111 10.89 -3.09 12.51
N VAL A 112 10.44 -3.15 11.26
CA VAL A 112 11.25 -3.70 10.16
C VAL A 112 12.48 -2.82 9.90
N ALA A 113 12.33 -1.51 9.90
CA ALA A 113 13.43 -0.57 9.70
C ALA A 113 14.47 -0.64 10.83
N ALA A 114 14.05 -0.93 12.07
CA ALA A 114 14.90 -1.11 13.23
C ALA A 114 15.51 -2.51 13.35
N ASN A 115 15.21 -3.43 12.42
CA ASN A 115 15.57 -4.85 12.53
C ASN A 115 15.13 -5.50 13.85
N HIS A 116 13.91 -5.21 14.27
CA HIS A 116 13.29 -5.83 15.44
C HIS A 116 13.30 -7.37 15.34
N GLU A 117 13.30 -8.08 16.46
CA GLU A 117 13.31 -9.55 16.48
C GLU A 117 12.13 -10.19 15.72
N ARG A 118 11.01 -9.50 15.61
CA ARG A 118 9.83 -9.94 14.86
C ARG A 118 9.91 -9.68 13.36
N THR A 119 10.95 -9.01 12.88
CA THR A 119 11.12 -8.69 11.44
C THR A 119 10.96 -9.89 10.52
N PRO A 120 11.52 -11.08 10.80
CA PRO A 120 11.35 -12.23 9.91
C PRO A 120 9.88 -12.65 9.73
N ALA A 121 9.10 -12.69 10.81
CA ALA A 121 7.68 -13.04 10.77
C ALA A 121 6.84 -11.97 10.05
N ILE A 122 7.16 -10.69 10.28
CA ILE A 122 6.52 -9.56 9.59
C ILE A 122 6.78 -9.63 8.09
N VAL A 123 8.02 -9.83 7.68
CA VAL A 123 8.45 -9.92 6.29
C VAL A 123 7.73 -11.06 5.57
N GLU A 124 7.66 -12.25 6.18
CA GLU A 124 6.94 -13.41 5.64
C GLU A 124 5.45 -13.08 5.43
N SER A 125 4.80 -12.46 6.41
CA SER A 125 3.39 -12.08 6.32
C SER A 125 3.13 -11.03 5.23
N LEU A 126 4.00 -10.03 5.11
CA LEU A 126 3.90 -9.02 4.06
C LEU A 126 4.12 -9.62 2.66
N GLN A 127 5.05 -10.56 2.50
CA GLN A 127 5.24 -11.30 1.25
C GLN A 127 4.00 -12.12 0.88
N ALA A 128 3.38 -12.79 1.84
CA ALA A 128 2.13 -13.51 1.64
C ALA A 128 0.99 -12.58 1.21
N THR A 129 0.91 -11.38 1.78
CA THR A 129 -0.05 -10.34 1.37
C THR A 129 0.18 -9.90 -0.07
N GLY A 130 1.42 -9.64 -0.48
CA GLY A 130 1.77 -9.29 -1.85
C GLY A 130 1.42 -10.40 -2.85
N THR A 131 1.60 -11.65 -2.47
CA THR A 131 1.24 -12.81 -3.31
C THR A 131 -0.28 -12.89 -3.51
N ARG A 132 -1.07 -12.72 -2.44
CA ARG A 132 -2.54 -12.71 -2.50
C ARG A 132 -3.06 -11.57 -3.36
N GLN A 133 -2.52 -10.37 -3.17
CA GLN A 133 -2.91 -9.17 -3.93
C GLN A 133 -2.67 -9.36 -5.44
N ARG A 134 -1.54 -9.93 -5.82
CA ARG A 134 -1.25 -10.22 -7.23
C ARG A 134 -2.15 -11.29 -7.81
N ALA A 135 -2.47 -12.33 -7.05
CA ALA A 135 -3.43 -13.35 -7.48
C ALA A 135 -4.82 -12.74 -7.71
N GLN A 136 -5.26 -11.85 -6.84
CA GLN A 136 -6.52 -11.12 -6.98
C GLN A 136 -6.51 -10.19 -8.19
N HIS A 137 -5.44 -9.42 -8.41
CA HIS A 137 -5.28 -8.56 -9.58
C HIS A 137 -5.35 -9.36 -10.88
N ARG A 138 -4.66 -10.52 -10.95
CA ARG A 138 -4.72 -11.38 -12.15
C ARG A 138 -6.14 -11.89 -12.43
N ARG A 139 -6.90 -12.26 -11.40
CA ARG A 139 -8.29 -12.71 -11.55
C ARG A 139 -9.17 -11.58 -12.06
N SER A 140 -9.13 -10.41 -11.43
CA SER A 140 -9.88 -9.23 -11.82
C SER A 140 -9.55 -8.80 -13.25
N TRP A 141 -8.27 -8.84 -13.63
CA TRP A 141 -7.82 -8.54 -14.99
C TRP A 141 -8.35 -9.56 -16.02
N ALA A 142 -8.34 -10.85 -15.68
CA ALA A 142 -8.88 -11.90 -16.54
C ALA A 142 -10.41 -11.73 -16.75
N GLU A 143 -11.14 -11.38 -15.70
CA GLU A 143 -12.58 -11.08 -15.77
C GLU A 143 -12.86 -9.85 -16.63
N SER A 144 -12.07 -8.77 -16.50
CA SER A 144 -12.23 -7.54 -17.25
C SER A 144 -11.99 -7.72 -18.75
N ARG A 145 -11.19 -8.68 -19.17
CA ARG A 145 -10.94 -8.97 -20.60
C ARG A 145 -12.18 -9.46 -21.34
N HIS A 146 -13.17 -10.03 -20.62
CA HIS A 146 -14.44 -10.45 -21.24
C HIS A 146 -15.41 -9.29 -21.50
N THR A 147 -15.13 -8.11 -20.96
CA THR A 147 -15.97 -6.92 -21.14
C THR A 147 -15.44 -5.96 -22.22
N THR A 148 -14.50 -6.40 -23.06
CA THR A 148 -13.99 -5.61 -24.17
C THR A 148 -15.13 -5.31 -25.17
N VAL A 149 -15.47 -4.03 -25.30
CA VAL A 149 -16.44 -3.57 -26.30
C VAL A 149 -15.71 -3.26 -27.60
N ASP A 150 -16.08 -3.96 -28.65
CA ASP A 150 -15.55 -3.70 -29.99
C ASP A 150 -16.39 -2.55 -30.61
N PHE A 151 -15.81 -1.37 -30.69
CA PHE A 151 -16.45 -0.23 -31.35
C PHE A 151 -16.20 -0.34 -32.83
N GLN A 152 -17.22 -0.82 -33.59
CA GLN A 152 -17.21 -0.70 -35.04
C GLN A 152 -17.57 0.75 -35.41
N THR A 153 -16.62 1.46 -35.98
CA THR A 153 -16.88 2.73 -36.65
C THR A 153 -17.82 2.45 -37.85
N MET A 154 -19.06 2.98 -37.81
CA MET A 154 -19.87 3.02 -38.98
C MET A 154 -19.20 3.97 -40.00
N GLU A 155 -18.52 3.42 -40.97
CA GLU A 155 -18.18 4.20 -42.16
C GLU A 155 -19.50 4.55 -42.85
N GLU A 156 -19.77 5.87 -42.97
CA GLU A 156 -20.87 6.38 -43.74
C GLU A 156 -20.75 5.86 -45.20
N GLN A 157 -21.68 4.99 -45.58
CA GLN A 157 -21.88 4.66 -47.00
C GLN A 157 -22.49 5.89 -47.68
N GLN A 158 -21.67 6.59 -48.43
CA GLN A 158 -22.14 7.49 -49.49
C GLN A 158 -22.47 6.72 -50.74
#